data_7fae7de36ede5428d10fbab6a74ebad9
#
_entry.id   7fae7de36ede5428d10fbab6a74ebad9
#
_cell.length_a   1.000
_cell.length_b   1.000
_cell.length_c   1.000
_cell.angle_alpha   90.00
_cell.angle_beta   90.00
_cell.angle_gamma   90.00
#
_symmetry.space_group_name_H-M   'P 1'
#
loop_
_entity.id
_entity.type
_entity.pdbx_description
1 polymer ?
#
loop_
_entity_poly.entity_id
_entity_poly.type
_entity_poly.pdbx_seq_one_letter_code
_entity_poly.pdbx_strand_id
1 'polypeptide(L)'
;MHLIAIYDHKILSKLSLTALAVFFYLSGWSQSSLPINPRILNKQWDAYWITHAEAQADIAGVFEFRKSIEINKVPVSMIIHVSADQRYKLYVNGQYVCNGPARGSLSDWNFETVDIAPYLNTGKNIIAALVWNCLDMTSTAQDTYWQTGFIMQADESKDSVFNSNKTWKVLHDTAYSMYKIDGLLAYAAGPGERFDGEKHPWQWNQASFNDSSWKSALETNQGMPNNGITKQWQPERTLSARQIPAMERKQQFFKAIRRAEGINATALLQHKDLTIPANVTVKILLDQGELTTAYPSLRYSSGRGAQIKLTYSESLFIPGDTSKKWINTKGMQKGNRDSIDGKLLIGNYDIFIADGASNREVEPLWWRTFRYVQMEITTKEEPLVLQQFGSFFTAYPLQQKATFASSRPVLGDIYETAWHTQRLCAGETFFDCPYYEQMQYVGDTRIQALVTFYGSGDTVLWRKAIIDFYESRQPFGLVMCAFPGKGVQIIPSFSLFWIAMLNDYRMHCSDDALI
;
A
#
# COMPACT_ATOMS: atom_id res chain seq x y z
N MET A 1 -28.35 -61.75 20.33
CA MET A 1 -28.79 -60.57 21.11
C MET A 1 -28.23 -59.37 20.40
N HIS A 2 -29.07 -58.75 19.52
CA HIS A 2 -28.66 -57.61 18.66
C HIS A 2 -28.82 -56.30 19.43
N LEU A 3 -27.80 -55.44 19.37
CA LEU A 3 -27.93 -54.02 19.70
C LEU A 3 -27.60 -53.22 18.45
N ILE A 4 -28.61 -52.62 17.85
CA ILE A 4 -28.55 -51.70 16.73
C ILE A 4 -28.30 -50.31 17.33
N ALA A 5 -27.17 -49.69 16.98
CA ALA A 5 -26.91 -48.27 17.25
C ALA A 5 -27.37 -47.44 16.05
N ILE A 6 -28.40 -46.64 16.27
CA ILE A 6 -28.88 -45.64 15.31
C ILE A 6 -27.99 -44.42 15.43
N TYR A 7 -27.18 -44.12 14.42
CA TYR A 7 -26.43 -42.88 14.34
C TYR A 7 -27.21 -41.83 13.55
N ASP A 8 -27.44 -40.72 14.17
CA ASP A 8 -28.25 -39.61 13.67
C ASP A 8 -27.49 -38.84 12.56
N HIS A 9 -28.02 -38.91 11.35
CA HIS A 9 -27.45 -38.33 10.11
C HIS A 9 -27.45 -36.80 10.07
N LYS A 10 -27.91 -36.10 11.09
CA LYS A 10 -28.01 -34.63 11.12
C LYS A 10 -26.76 -33.90 11.70
N ILE A 11 -25.81 -34.61 12.28
CA ILE A 11 -24.59 -33.99 12.84
C ILE A 11 -23.47 -33.93 11.81
N LEU A 12 -23.43 -34.79 10.82
CA LEU A 12 -22.41 -34.83 9.78
C LEU A 12 -22.55 -33.77 8.69
N SER A 13 -23.73 -33.18 8.51
CA SER A 13 -23.93 -32.13 7.50
C SER A 13 -23.53 -30.72 7.92
N LYS A 14 -23.35 -30.47 9.22
CA LYS A 14 -22.91 -29.17 9.74
C LYS A 14 -21.39 -29.05 9.92
N LEU A 15 -20.66 -30.15 10.03
CA LEU A 15 -19.21 -30.18 10.11
C LEU A 15 -18.50 -30.08 8.77
N SER A 16 -19.17 -30.44 7.67
CA SER A 16 -18.58 -30.37 6.32
C SER A 16 -18.64 -28.99 5.67
N LEU A 17 -19.58 -28.11 6.08
CA LEU A 17 -19.63 -26.73 5.55
C LEU A 17 -18.68 -25.77 6.26
N THR A 18 -18.33 -26.04 7.52
CA THR A 18 -17.36 -25.19 8.26
C THR A 18 -15.92 -25.53 7.90
N ALA A 19 -15.63 -26.75 7.48
CA ALA A 19 -14.30 -27.16 7.04
C ALA A 19 -13.94 -26.63 5.63
N LEU A 20 -14.92 -26.40 4.75
CA LEU A 20 -14.67 -25.84 3.41
C LEU A 20 -14.40 -24.32 3.43
N ALA A 21 -14.88 -23.59 4.42
CA ALA A 21 -14.67 -22.15 4.53
C ALA A 21 -13.27 -21.78 5.10
N VAL A 22 -12.58 -22.72 5.77
CA VAL A 22 -11.25 -22.48 6.37
C VAL A 22 -10.10 -22.79 5.41
N PHE A 23 -10.34 -23.56 4.33
CA PHE A 23 -9.30 -23.94 3.38
C PHE A 23 -8.97 -22.89 2.31
N PHE A 24 -9.74 -21.82 2.19
CA PHE A 24 -9.49 -20.75 1.20
C PHE A 24 -8.60 -19.61 1.71
N TYR A 25 -8.13 -19.64 2.96
CA TYR A 25 -7.31 -18.56 3.54
C TYR A 25 -5.82 -18.89 3.72
N LEU A 26 -5.34 -20.05 3.27
CA LEU A 26 -3.94 -20.48 3.47
C LEU A 26 -3.14 -20.72 2.17
N SER A 27 -3.58 -20.22 1.03
CA SER A 27 -2.69 -20.12 -0.11
C SER A 27 -1.88 -18.83 -0.01
N GLY A 28 -0.78 -18.85 0.71
CA GLY A 28 0.32 -17.94 0.49
C GLY A 28 0.78 -18.13 -0.95
N TRP A 29 0.30 -17.29 -1.85
CA TRP A 29 0.69 -17.29 -3.25
C TRP A 29 2.15 -16.84 -3.32
N SER A 30 3.06 -17.80 -3.45
CA SER A 30 4.27 -17.57 -4.20
C SER A 30 3.78 -17.25 -5.61
N GLN A 31 3.69 -15.97 -5.97
CA GLN A 31 3.48 -15.58 -7.36
C GLN A 31 4.71 -16.06 -8.14
N SER A 32 4.61 -17.25 -8.75
CA SER A 32 5.37 -17.52 -9.95
C SER A 32 5.00 -16.38 -10.91
N SER A 33 5.98 -15.67 -11.45
CA SER A 33 5.73 -14.61 -12.41
C SER A 33 4.81 -15.13 -13.50
N LEU A 34 3.62 -14.56 -13.64
CA LEU A 34 2.71 -14.91 -14.73
C LEU A 34 3.45 -14.66 -16.05
N PRO A 35 3.31 -15.54 -17.04
CA PRO A 35 3.94 -15.32 -18.34
C PRO A 35 3.37 -14.04 -18.96
N ILE A 36 4.23 -13.20 -19.48
CA ILE A 36 3.89 -11.96 -20.19
C ILE A 36 4.08 -12.20 -21.67
N ASN A 37 3.06 -11.93 -22.49
CA ASN A 37 3.18 -12.00 -23.93
C ASN A 37 4.30 -11.05 -24.39
N PRO A 38 5.29 -11.49 -25.18
CA PRO A 38 6.40 -10.65 -25.64
C PRO A 38 5.99 -9.36 -26.32
N ARG A 39 4.79 -9.29 -26.91
CA ARG A 39 4.26 -8.06 -27.51
C ARG A 39 4.12 -6.93 -26.50
N ILE A 40 3.77 -7.25 -25.27
CA ILE A 40 3.58 -6.28 -24.17
C ILE A 40 4.90 -5.57 -23.83
N LEU A 41 6.00 -6.30 -23.93
CA LEU A 41 7.34 -5.80 -23.62
C LEU A 41 8.03 -5.08 -24.79
N ASN A 42 7.59 -5.35 -26.04
CA ASN A 42 8.32 -4.94 -27.23
C ASN A 42 7.55 -4.03 -28.17
N LYS A 43 6.21 -3.96 -28.05
CA LYS A 43 5.37 -3.16 -28.93
C LYS A 43 4.56 -2.14 -28.15
N GLN A 44 4.29 -1.02 -28.76
CA GLN A 44 3.33 -0.05 -28.26
C GLN A 44 2.03 -0.77 -27.90
N TRP A 45 1.44 -0.42 -26.76
CA TRP A 45 0.19 -0.99 -26.29
C TRP A 45 -0.99 -0.48 -27.14
N ASP A 46 -2.03 -1.31 -27.27
CA ASP A 46 -3.30 -0.87 -27.85
C ASP A 46 -4.11 -0.01 -26.86
N ALA A 47 -3.83 -0.16 -25.58
CA ALA A 47 -4.44 0.62 -24.51
C ALA A 47 -3.89 2.04 -24.43
N TYR A 48 -4.76 2.96 -24.05
CA TYR A 48 -4.42 4.36 -23.79
C TYR A 48 -4.31 4.62 -22.28
N TRP A 49 -3.38 5.48 -21.91
CA TRP A 49 -3.51 6.18 -20.64
C TRP A 49 -4.79 6.98 -20.68
N ILE A 50 -5.64 6.79 -19.68
CA ILE A 50 -6.92 7.49 -19.54
C ILE A 50 -6.92 8.35 -18.30
N THR A 51 -7.58 9.52 -18.39
CA THR A 51 -7.64 10.51 -17.31
C THR A 51 -9.01 11.16 -17.24
N HIS A 52 -9.23 12.01 -16.22
CA HIS A 52 -10.41 12.87 -16.10
C HIS A 52 -10.09 14.27 -16.62
N ALA A 53 -11.06 14.94 -17.22
CA ALA A 53 -10.87 16.31 -17.76
C ALA A 53 -10.44 17.33 -16.69
N GLU A 54 -10.80 17.08 -15.43
CA GLU A 54 -10.46 17.94 -14.28
C GLU A 54 -9.15 17.50 -13.58
N ALA A 55 -8.50 16.43 -14.03
CA ALA A 55 -7.21 15.98 -13.49
C ALA A 55 -6.08 16.89 -14.02
N GLN A 56 -6.04 18.10 -13.52
CA GLN A 56 -5.02 19.08 -13.87
C GLN A 56 -3.70 18.73 -13.17
N ALA A 57 -2.59 19.10 -13.76
CA ALA A 57 -1.26 18.75 -13.29
C ALA A 57 -0.89 19.34 -11.90
N ASP A 58 -1.61 20.33 -11.44
CA ASP A 58 -1.36 21.05 -10.19
C ASP A 58 -2.33 20.74 -9.05
N ILE A 59 -3.29 19.81 -9.26
CA ILE A 59 -4.31 19.45 -8.28
C ILE A 59 -4.16 17.99 -7.84
N ALA A 60 -3.86 17.78 -6.55
CA ALA A 60 -3.95 16.45 -5.95
C ALA A 60 -5.40 15.97 -5.97
N GLY A 61 -5.62 14.70 -6.35
CA GLY A 61 -6.97 14.18 -6.50
C GLY A 61 -7.05 12.66 -6.44
N VAL A 62 -8.27 12.20 -6.22
CA VAL A 62 -8.66 10.79 -6.28
C VAL A 62 -9.72 10.61 -7.35
N PHE A 63 -9.54 9.63 -8.20
CA PHE A 63 -10.40 9.38 -9.35
C PHE A 63 -10.80 7.91 -9.40
N GLU A 64 -12.06 7.69 -9.67
CA GLU A 64 -12.64 6.36 -9.82
C GLU A 64 -12.87 6.08 -11.29
N PHE A 65 -12.17 5.08 -11.82
CA PHE A 65 -12.33 4.59 -13.19
C PHE A 65 -13.17 3.32 -13.18
N ARG A 66 -14.07 3.18 -14.14
CA ARG A 66 -15.01 2.06 -14.18
C ARG A 66 -15.35 1.66 -15.61
N LYS A 67 -15.44 0.35 -15.84
CA LYS A 67 -15.92 -0.22 -17.09
C LYS A 67 -16.82 -1.41 -16.84
N SER A 68 -17.97 -1.43 -17.52
CA SER A 68 -18.86 -2.59 -17.58
C SER A 68 -18.53 -3.42 -18.83
N ILE A 69 -18.38 -4.72 -18.67
CA ILE A 69 -18.15 -5.68 -19.76
C ILE A 69 -19.07 -6.87 -19.61
N GLU A 70 -19.45 -7.47 -20.74
CA GLU A 70 -20.23 -8.72 -20.79
C GLU A 70 -19.31 -9.87 -21.15
N ILE A 71 -19.40 -10.97 -20.40
CA ILE A 71 -18.62 -12.20 -20.62
C ILE A 71 -19.58 -13.37 -20.79
N ASN A 72 -19.56 -14.00 -21.98
CA ASN A 72 -20.40 -15.16 -22.27
C ASN A 72 -19.96 -16.42 -21.51
N LYS A 73 -18.65 -16.58 -21.30
CA LYS A 73 -18.03 -17.69 -20.58
C LYS A 73 -16.78 -17.22 -19.88
N VAL A 74 -16.68 -17.47 -18.58
CA VAL A 74 -15.48 -17.15 -17.80
C VAL A 74 -14.28 -17.93 -18.36
N PRO A 75 -13.21 -17.26 -18.75
CA PRO A 75 -11.98 -17.91 -19.23
C PRO A 75 -11.25 -18.61 -18.08
N VAL A 76 -10.41 -19.60 -18.41
CA VAL A 76 -9.55 -20.28 -17.41
C VAL A 76 -8.50 -19.31 -16.85
N SER A 77 -8.01 -18.37 -17.68
CA SER A 77 -7.09 -17.32 -17.30
C SER A 77 -7.41 -16.05 -18.10
N MET A 78 -7.30 -14.89 -17.47
CA MET A 78 -7.46 -13.56 -18.08
C MET A 78 -6.36 -12.66 -17.53
N ILE A 79 -5.23 -12.67 -18.21
CA ILE A 79 -4.06 -11.86 -17.80
C ILE A 79 -4.22 -10.43 -18.32
N ILE A 80 -4.05 -9.49 -17.41
CA ILE A 80 -4.02 -8.06 -17.70
C ILE A 80 -2.74 -7.43 -17.13
N HIS A 81 -2.33 -6.33 -17.73
CA HIS A 81 -1.23 -5.48 -17.30
C HIS A 81 -1.80 -4.13 -16.91
N VAL A 82 -1.48 -3.66 -15.70
CA VAL A 82 -2.12 -2.47 -15.13
C VAL A 82 -1.12 -1.55 -14.48
N SER A 83 -1.28 -0.25 -14.71
CA SER A 83 -0.49 0.78 -14.06
C SER A 83 -1.31 2.05 -13.85
N ALA A 84 -0.81 2.97 -13.06
CA ALA A 84 -1.40 4.29 -12.88
C ALA A 84 -0.34 5.33 -12.52
N ASP A 85 -0.67 6.59 -12.72
CA ASP A 85 0.03 7.71 -12.15
C ASP A 85 -0.94 8.46 -11.20
N GLN A 86 -0.70 8.39 -9.93
CA GLN A 86 0.53 7.92 -9.28
C GLN A 86 0.40 6.49 -8.73
N ARG A 87 -0.76 6.16 -8.15
CA ARG A 87 -1.08 4.89 -7.50
C ARG A 87 -2.49 4.46 -7.79
N TYR A 88 -2.77 3.17 -7.65
CA TYR A 88 -4.12 2.63 -7.82
C TYR A 88 -4.42 1.46 -6.86
N LYS A 89 -5.71 1.23 -6.64
CA LYS A 89 -6.29 -0.04 -6.16
C LYS A 89 -7.22 -0.56 -7.25
N LEU A 90 -7.02 -1.81 -7.69
CA LEU A 90 -7.86 -2.45 -8.72
C LEU A 90 -8.90 -3.34 -8.07
N TYR A 91 -10.11 -3.29 -8.61
CA TYR A 91 -11.24 -4.11 -8.20
C TYR A 91 -11.90 -4.77 -9.41
N VAL A 92 -12.40 -6.00 -9.21
CA VAL A 92 -13.28 -6.68 -10.16
C VAL A 92 -14.53 -7.14 -9.42
N ASN A 93 -15.70 -6.72 -9.88
CA ASN A 93 -16.99 -7.03 -9.23
C ASN A 93 -17.01 -6.70 -7.72
N GLY A 94 -16.38 -5.59 -7.34
CA GLY A 94 -16.28 -5.14 -5.96
C GLY A 94 -15.20 -5.85 -5.12
N GLN A 95 -14.55 -6.88 -5.64
CA GLN A 95 -13.49 -7.59 -4.95
C GLN A 95 -12.13 -6.90 -5.23
N TYR A 96 -11.34 -6.66 -4.19
CA TYR A 96 -9.98 -6.16 -4.32
C TYR A 96 -9.09 -7.19 -5.02
N VAL A 97 -8.34 -6.75 -6.03
CA VAL A 97 -7.43 -7.60 -6.82
C VAL A 97 -5.98 -7.30 -6.48
N CYS A 98 -5.54 -6.07 -6.68
CA CYS A 98 -4.17 -5.63 -6.43
C CYS A 98 -4.08 -4.11 -6.26
N ASN A 99 -2.90 -3.64 -5.89
CA ASN A 99 -2.53 -2.23 -5.91
C ASN A 99 -1.14 -2.05 -6.51
N GLY A 100 -0.88 -0.85 -7.00
CA GLY A 100 0.38 -0.48 -7.64
C GLY A 100 0.38 0.97 -8.12
N PRO A 101 1.25 1.29 -9.09
CA PRO A 101 2.39 0.48 -9.53
C PRO A 101 3.49 0.40 -8.47
N ALA A 102 4.35 -0.61 -8.55
CA ALA A 102 5.57 -0.63 -7.75
C ALA A 102 6.41 0.62 -8.06
N ARG A 103 7.17 1.10 -7.06
CA ARG A 103 8.02 2.28 -7.22
C ARG A 103 9.03 2.09 -8.35
N GLY A 104 9.10 3.05 -9.23
CA GLY A 104 10.02 3.15 -10.35
C GLY A 104 10.24 4.62 -10.72
N SER A 105 10.97 4.87 -11.81
CA SER A 105 11.19 6.19 -12.39
C SER A 105 10.29 6.42 -13.61
N LEU A 106 10.28 7.63 -14.14
CA LEU A 106 9.57 7.91 -15.41
C LEU A 106 10.11 7.08 -16.58
N SER A 107 11.40 6.76 -16.58
CA SER A 107 12.04 5.92 -17.60
C SER A 107 11.91 4.42 -17.34
N ASP A 108 11.45 4.02 -16.16
CA ASP A 108 11.23 2.63 -15.75
C ASP A 108 9.98 2.54 -14.87
N TRP A 109 8.84 2.89 -15.48
CA TRP A 109 7.55 2.96 -14.81
C TRP A 109 6.90 1.58 -14.73
N ASN A 110 6.72 1.04 -13.53
CA ASN A 110 6.25 -0.32 -13.37
C ASN A 110 4.78 -0.51 -13.75
N PHE A 111 4.46 -1.67 -14.28
CA PHE A 111 3.11 -2.21 -14.38
C PHE A 111 3.02 -3.57 -13.67
N GLU A 112 1.90 -3.86 -13.06
CA GLU A 112 1.57 -5.17 -12.49
C GLU A 112 0.95 -6.06 -13.54
N THR A 113 1.27 -7.37 -13.49
CA THR A 113 0.64 -8.42 -14.29
C THR A 113 -0.20 -9.29 -13.37
N VAL A 114 -1.50 -9.38 -13.62
CA VAL A 114 -2.43 -10.12 -12.76
C VAL A 114 -3.41 -10.95 -13.59
N ASP A 115 -3.80 -12.12 -13.06
CA ASP A 115 -4.90 -12.92 -13.62
C ASP A 115 -6.20 -12.55 -12.93
N ILE A 116 -7.13 -11.96 -13.68
CA ILE A 116 -8.43 -11.54 -13.15
C ILE A 116 -9.52 -12.57 -13.37
N ALA A 117 -9.27 -13.71 -14.03
CA ALA A 117 -10.26 -14.74 -14.26
C ALA A 117 -10.98 -15.23 -12.98
N PRO A 118 -10.29 -15.37 -11.81
CA PRO A 118 -10.95 -15.79 -10.56
C PRO A 118 -12.03 -14.82 -10.05
N TYR A 119 -12.02 -13.58 -10.51
CA TYR A 119 -12.95 -12.52 -10.08
C TYR A 119 -14.09 -12.30 -11.09
N LEU A 120 -14.05 -12.95 -12.26
CA LEU A 120 -15.03 -12.77 -13.33
C LEU A 120 -16.22 -13.70 -13.17
N ASN A 121 -17.38 -13.26 -13.63
CA ASN A 121 -18.62 -14.00 -13.69
C ASN A 121 -19.12 -14.08 -15.14
N THR A 122 -19.96 -15.07 -15.45
CA THR A 122 -20.74 -15.06 -16.69
C THR A 122 -21.77 -13.92 -16.64
N GLY A 123 -21.93 -13.18 -17.74
CA GLY A 123 -22.76 -12.00 -17.83
C GLY A 123 -21.98 -10.71 -17.52
N LYS A 124 -22.66 -9.77 -16.88
CA LYS A 124 -22.13 -8.43 -16.60
C LYS A 124 -21.03 -8.47 -15.53
N ASN A 125 -19.89 -7.87 -15.86
CA ASN A 125 -18.76 -7.68 -14.95
C ASN A 125 -18.38 -6.20 -14.88
N ILE A 126 -17.83 -5.80 -13.74
CA ILE A 126 -17.29 -4.45 -13.50
C ILE A 126 -15.80 -4.57 -13.24
N ILE A 127 -15.03 -3.88 -14.05
CA ILE A 127 -13.61 -3.59 -13.78
C ILE A 127 -13.54 -2.16 -13.26
N ALA A 128 -12.91 -1.94 -12.13
CA ALA A 128 -12.88 -0.64 -11.48
C ALA A 128 -11.52 -0.35 -10.83
N ALA A 129 -11.06 0.90 -10.91
CA ALA A 129 -9.81 1.33 -10.32
C ALA A 129 -10.00 2.65 -9.55
N LEU A 130 -9.59 2.65 -8.28
CA LEU A 130 -9.39 3.86 -7.49
C LEU A 130 -7.98 4.35 -7.75
N VAL A 131 -7.81 5.52 -8.34
CA VAL A 131 -6.51 6.09 -8.73
C VAL A 131 -6.32 7.41 -8.01
N TRP A 132 -5.13 7.63 -7.46
CA TRP A 132 -4.83 8.89 -6.79
C TRP A 132 -3.45 9.43 -7.15
N ASN A 133 -3.33 10.75 -7.12
CA ASN A 133 -2.09 11.48 -7.28
C ASN A 133 -2.01 12.58 -6.22
N CYS A 134 -0.93 12.58 -5.44
CA CYS A 134 -0.71 13.57 -4.38
C CYS A 134 0.12 14.77 -4.85
N LEU A 135 0.61 14.75 -6.10
CA LEU A 135 1.41 15.81 -6.74
C LEU A 135 2.57 16.31 -5.85
N ASP A 136 2.54 17.60 -5.50
CA ASP A 136 3.58 18.23 -4.67
C ASP A 136 3.65 17.66 -3.25
N MET A 137 2.53 17.13 -2.72
CA MET A 137 2.45 16.46 -1.42
C MET A 137 2.90 15.00 -1.45
N THR A 138 3.19 14.46 -2.63
CA THR A 138 3.65 13.07 -2.78
C THR A 138 4.91 12.81 -1.95
N SER A 139 5.01 11.57 -1.44
CA SER A 139 6.26 11.06 -0.85
C SER A 139 7.46 11.38 -1.73
N THR A 140 8.56 11.83 -1.12
CA THR A 140 9.80 12.12 -1.85
C THR A 140 10.32 10.89 -2.61
N ALA A 141 10.03 9.69 -2.10
CA ALA A 141 10.41 8.41 -2.72
C ALA A 141 9.48 7.95 -3.87
N GLN A 142 8.53 8.77 -4.29
CA GLN A 142 7.60 8.44 -5.37
C GLN A 142 7.70 9.45 -6.50
N ASP A 143 8.01 8.97 -7.70
CA ASP A 143 8.00 9.78 -8.92
C ASP A 143 6.57 9.99 -9.45
N THR A 144 6.37 10.95 -10.32
CA THR A 144 5.08 11.25 -10.98
C THR A 144 5.33 12.05 -12.25
N TYR A 145 4.50 11.83 -13.27
CA TYR A 145 4.46 12.64 -14.48
C TYR A 145 3.60 13.92 -14.32
N TRP A 146 3.12 14.19 -13.12
CA TRP A 146 2.28 15.35 -12.78
C TRP A 146 0.87 15.34 -13.36
N GLN A 147 0.45 14.24 -13.98
CA GLN A 147 -0.91 14.07 -14.49
C GLN A 147 -1.47 12.73 -14.05
N THR A 148 -2.57 12.74 -13.31
CA THR A 148 -3.26 11.51 -12.92
C THR A 148 -3.65 10.72 -14.16
N GLY A 149 -3.33 9.45 -14.19
CA GLY A 149 -3.62 8.55 -15.31
C GLY A 149 -3.79 7.11 -14.87
N PHE A 150 -4.55 6.36 -15.64
CA PHE A 150 -4.74 4.93 -15.48
C PHE A 150 -4.55 4.23 -16.83
N ILE A 151 -3.89 3.10 -16.83
CA ILE A 151 -3.75 2.26 -18.02
C ILE A 151 -3.95 0.80 -17.68
N MET A 152 -4.70 0.08 -18.51
CA MET A 152 -4.87 -1.36 -18.44
C MET A 152 -4.86 -1.98 -19.83
N GLN A 153 -4.04 -3.01 -20.03
CA GLN A 153 -3.86 -3.72 -21.28
C GLN A 153 -4.07 -5.22 -21.08
N ALA A 154 -4.90 -5.85 -21.89
CA ALA A 154 -5.01 -7.31 -21.93
C ALA A 154 -3.75 -7.92 -22.58
N ASP A 155 -3.29 -9.06 -22.04
CA ASP A 155 -2.11 -9.77 -22.55
C ASP A 155 -2.33 -10.24 -24.00
N GLU A 156 -3.53 -10.69 -24.33
CA GLU A 156 -3.90 -11.12 -25.68
C GLU A 156 -4.74 -10.08 -26.42
N SER A 157 -4.44 -9.85 -27.70
CA SER A 157 -5.14 -8.85 -28.53
C SER A 157 -6.63 -9.09 -28.67
N LYS A 158 -7.07 -10.38 -28.66
CA LYS A 158 -8.48 -10.75 -28.73
C LYS A 158 -9.30 -10.26 -27.54
N ASP A 159 -8.64 -10.00 -26.40
CA ASP A 159 -9.26 -9.61 -25.15
C ASP A 159 -9.24 -8.07 -24.96
N SER A 160 -9.08 -7.33 -26.06
CA SER A 160 -8.99 -5.85 -26.08
C SER A 160 -10.20 -5.12 -25.46
N VAL A 161 -11.29 -5.81 -25.21
CA VAL A 161 -12.45 -5.27 -24.48
C VAL A 161 -12.06 -4.81 -23.06
N PHE A 162 -11.02 -5.39 -22.49
CA PHE A 162 -10.49 -4.97 -21.17
C PHE A 162 -9.60 -3.74 -21.24
N ASN A 163 -9.07 -3.37 -22.41
CA ASN A 163 -8.13 -2.26 -22.56
C ASN A 163 -8.74 -0.93 -22.12
N SER A 164 -7.90 -0.11 -21.47
CA SER A 164 -8.26 1.27 -21.14
C SER A 164 -8.35 2.13 -22.41
N ASN A 165 -9.46 2.86 -22.53
CA ASN A 165 -9.77 3.77 -23.61
C ASN A 165 -10.97 4.67 -23.23
N LYS A 166 -11.43 5.53 -24.14
CA LYS A 166 -12.55 6.46 -23.91
C LYS A 166 -13.90 5.80 -23.59
N THR A 167 -14.03 4.48 -23.69
CA THR A 167 -15.27 3.77 -23.28
C THR A 167 -15.32 3.51 -21.78
N TRP A 168 -14.24 3.73 -21.04
CA TRP A 168 -14.24 3.77 -19.60
C TRP A 168 -14.92 5.02 -19.10
N LYS A 169 -15.54 4.92 -17.95
CA LYS A 169 -16.10 6.05 -17.23
C LYS A 169 -15.20 6.45 -16.09
N VAL A 170 -15.26 7.74 -15.73
CA VAL A 170 -14.43 8.29 -14.67
C VAL A 170 -15.22 9.33 -13.86
N LEU A 171 -14.97 9.33 -12.55
CA LEU A 171 -15.45 10.31 -11.59
C LEU A 171 -14.27 10.90 -10.81
N HIS A 172 -14.27 12.21 -10.57
CA HIS A 172 -13.43 12.84 -9.55
C HIS A 172 -14.11 12.66 -8.19
N ASP A 173 -13.51 11.85 -7.32
CA ASP A 173 -14.05 11.60 -5.97
C ASP A 173 -13.63 12.71 -5.01
N THR A 174 -14.51 13.66 -4.81
CA THR A 174 -14.31 14.80 -3.91
C THR A 174 -14.47 14.48 -2.42
N ALA A 175 -14.72 13.20 -2.09
CA ALA A 175 -14.68 12.73 -0.70
C ALA A 175 -13.28 12.80 -0.09
N TYR A 176 -12.25 12.69 -0.93
CA TYR A 176 -10.86 12.73 -0.50
C TYR A 176 -10.28 14.14 -0.58
N SER A 177 -9.55 14.53 0.45
CA SER A 177 -8.65 15.68 0.44
C SER A 177 -7.36 15.33 1.16
N MET A 178 -6.23 15.82 0.64
CA MET A 178 -4.90 15.56 1.17
C MET A 178 -4.34 16.81 1.84
N TYR A 179 -3.49 16.63 2.84
CA TYR A 179 -2.87 17.76 3.55
C TYR A 179 -1.46 17.39 4.02
N LYS A 180 -0.60 18.41 4.10
CA LYS A 180 0.74 18.27 4.68
C LYS A 180 0.63 18.09 6.19
N ILE A 181 1.51 17.25 6.74
CA ILE A 181 1.54 16.99 8.16
C ILE A 181 2.31 18.11 8.85
N ASP A 182 1.62 18.87 9.68
CA ASP A 182 2.23 19.90 10.50
C ASP A 182 2.91 19.32 11.75
N GLY A 183 4.03 19.91 12.15
CA GLY A 183 4.73 19.58 13.40
C GLY A 183 5.70 18.40 13.33
N LEU A 184 5.78 17.68 12.20
CA LEU A 184 6.82 16.69 11.91
C LEU A 184 7.85 17.31 10.97
N LEU A 185 9.08 17.53 11.47
CA LEU A 185 10.20 17.94 10.62
C LEU A 185 10.75 16.72 9.87
N ALA A 186 11.26 16.96 8.66
CA ALA A 186 11.84 15.95 7.77
C ALA A 186 10.89 14.77 7.44
N TYR A 187 9.57 14.98 7.52
CA TYR A 187 8.60 13.95 7.13
C TYR A 187 8.42 13.97 5.60
N ALA A 188 8.90 12.93 4.94
CA ALA A 188 8.92 12.80 3.48
C ALA A 188 8.02 11.64 2.97
N ALA A 189 7.36 10.91 3.87
CA ALA A 189 6.61 9.69 3.54
C ALA A 189 5.23 9.93 2.91
N GLY A 190 4.83 11.18 2.71
CA GLY A 190 3.58 11.55 2.03
C GLY A 190 2.55 12.22 2.96
N PRO A 191 1.40 12.61 2.41
CA PRO A 191 0.39 13.39 3.12
C PRO A 191 -0.42 12.56 4.12
N GLY A 192 -1.09 13.27 5.02
CA GLY A 192 -2.30 12.77 5.67
C GLY A 192 -3.49 12.93 4.74
N GLU A 193 -4.58 12.24 5.02
CA GLU A 193 -5.80 12.31 4.24
C GLU A 193 -7.03 12.58 5.11
N ARG A 194 -7.99 13.27 4.51
CA ARG A 194 -9.33 13.41 5.03
C ARG A 194 -10.30 12.77 4.04
N PHE A 195 -11.08 11.82 4.50
CA PHE A 195 -12.13 11.15 3.76
C PHE A 195 -13.50 11.52 4.33
N ASP A 196 -14.39 12.01 3.47
CA ASP A 196 -15.75 12.40 3.81
C ASP A 196 -16.73 11.37 3.23
N GLY A 197 -17.19 10.45 4.06
CA GLY A 197 -18.06 9.36 3.64
C GLY A 197 -19.41 9.82 3.07
N GLU A 198 -19.88 11.04 3.39
CA GLU A 198 -21.12 11.57 2.83
C GLU A 198 -21.01 11.92 1.33
N LYS A 199 -19.78 12.19 0.85
CA LYS A 199 -19.51 12.53 -0.55
C LYS A 199 -19.09 11.34 -1.40
N HIS A 200 -18.62 10.25 -0.75
CA HIS A 200 -18.12 9.08 -1.46
C HIS A 200 -19.24 8.30 -2.16
N PRO A 201 -19.09 7.94 -3.43
CA PRO A 201 -20.10 7.15 -4.16
C PRO A 201 -20.02 5.67 -3.77
N TRP A 202 -20.42 5.35 -2.54
CA TRP A 202 -20.36 4.00 -2.01
C TRP A 202 -20.89 2.95 -2.98
N GLN A 203 -20.24 1.77 -3.01
CA GLN A 203 -20.53 0.67 -3.93
C GLN A 203 -20.24 0.96 -5.40
N TRP A 204 -19.50 2.04 -5.70
CA TRP A 204 -19.16 2.45 -7.06
C TRP A 204 -18.51 1.33 -7.89
N ASN A 205 -17.83 0.36 -7.27
CA ASN A 205 -17.16 -0.77 -7.90
C ASN A 205 -18.07 -2.02 -8.06
N GLN A 206 -19.39 -1.90 -7.73
CA GLN A 206 -20.36 -2.98 -7.83
C GLN A 206 -21.18 -2.91 -9.12
N ALA A 207 -21.71 -4.07 -9.58
CA ALA A 207 -22.51 -4.17 -10.80
C ALA A 207 -23.87 -3.44 -10.71
N SER A 208 -24.39 -3.26 -9.49
CA SER A 208 -25.66 -2.55 -9.22
C SER A 208 -25.53 -1.03 -9.24
N PHE A 209 -24.31 -0.47 -9.18
CA PHE A 209 -24.12 0.96 -9.12
C PHE A 209 -24.51 1.64 -10.46
N ASN A 210 -25.22 2.77 -10.37
CA ASN A 210 -25.60 3.55 -11.54
C ASN A 210 -24.53 4.61 -11.84
N ASP A 211 -23.76 4.39 -12.89
CA ASP A 211 -22.71 5.29 -13.38
C ASP A 211 -23.15 6.17 -14.56
N SER A 212 -24.44 6.35 -14.80
CA SER A 212 -24.98 7.12 -15.94
C SER A 212 -24.53 8.59 -15.96
N SER A 213 -24.32 9.18 -14.78
CA SER A 213 -23.83 10.55 -14.61
C SER A 213 -22.32 10.71 -14.77
N TRP A 214 -21.55 9.61 -14.78
CA TRP A 214 -20.11 9.67 -14.91
C TRP A 214 -19.69 10.06 -16.32
N LYS A 215 -18.60 10.82 -16.43
CA LYS A 215 -18.04 11.25 -17.72
C LYS A 215 -17.26 10.09 -18.37
N SER A 216 -17.18 10.11 -19.70
CA SER A 216 -16.22 9.25 -20.41
C SER A 216 -14.80 9.70 -20.08
N ALA A 217 -13.90 8.74 -19.89
CA ALA A 217 -12.49 9.03 -19.70
C ALA A 217 -11.88 9.68 -20.96
N LEU A 218 -10.90 10.55 -20.75
CA LEU A 218 -10.10 11.13 -21.82
C LEU A 218 -8.91 10.23 -22.11
N GLU A 219 -8.74 9.90 -23.36
CA GLU A 219 -7.51 9.24 -23.84
C GLU A 219 -6.38 10.26 -23.95
N THR A 220 -5.20 9.88 -23.50
CA THR A 220 -3.96 10.61 -23.72
C THR A 220 -3.06 9.77 -24.64
N ASN A 221 -1.87 9.38 -24.21
CA ASN A 221 -0.96 8.60 -25.01
C ASN A 221 -1.23 7.09 -24.85
N GLN A 222 -0.86 6.31 -25.86
CA GLN A 222 -0.81 4.86 -25.73
C GLN A 222 0.34 4.44 -24.82
N GLY A 223 0.20 3.27 -24.17
CA GLY A 223 1.26 2.70 -23.36
C GLY A 223 2.52 2.40 -24.18
N MET A 224 3.67 2.83 -23.70
CA MET A 224 4.96 2.60 -24.36
C MET A 224 5.85 1.72 -23.48
N PRO A 225 6.22 0.52 -23.93
CA PRO A 225 7.12 -0.34 -23.18
C PRO A 225 8.55 0.21 -23.18
N ASN A 226 9.27 -0.06 -22.10
CA ASN A 226 10.69 0.23 -21.98
C ASN A 226 11.51 -0.81 -22.76
N ASN A 227 11.65 -0.62 -24.05
CA ASN A 227 12.37 -1.52 -24.96
C ASN A 227 13.77 -1.02 -25.35
N GLY A 228 14.30 -0.04 -24.63
CA GLY A 228 15.61 0.57 -24.90
C GLY A 228 15.62 1.62 -26.02
N ILE A 229 14.65 1.61 -26.92
CA ILE A 229 14.54 2.56 -28.06
C ILE A 229 13.77 3.81 -27.63
N THR A 230 12.75 3.65 -26.82
CA THR A 230 11.84 4.72 -26.37
C THR A 230 12.47 5.68 -25.38
N LYS A 231 13.49 5.27 -24.60
CA LYS A 231 14.17 6.11 -23.60
C LYS A 231 14.75 7.43 -24.17
N GLN A 232 15.07 7.50 -25.44
CA GLN A 232 15.74 8.67 -26.03
C GLN A 232 14.78 9.78 -26.49
N TRP A 233 13.49 9.48 -26.66
CA TRP A 233 12.58 10.35 -27.39
C TRP A 233 11.34 10.79 -26.62
N GLN A 234 11.04 10.20 -25.46
CA GLN A 234 9.86 10.56 -24.67
C GLN A 234 10.20 10.74 -23.19
N PRO A 235 9.88 11.91 -22.61
CA PRO A 235 9.96 12.13 -21.16
C PRO A 235 8.78 11.49 -20.42
N GLU A 236 7.97 10.68 -21.10
CA GLU A 236 6.76 10.08 -20.58
C GLU A 236 7.06 8.72 -19.91
N ARG A 237 6.13 8.26 -19.07
CA ARG A 237 6.19 6.97 -18.38
C ARG A 237 6.44 5.81 -19.33
N THR A 238 7.66 5.30 -19.41
CA THR A 238 7.98 4.08 -20.16
C THR A 238 7.73 2.87 -19.28
N LEU A 239 6.90 1.94 -19.78
CA LEU A 239 6.35 0.84 -19.00
C LEU A 239 7.29 -0.35 -18.91
N SER A 240 7.61 -0.76 -17.70
CA SER A 240 8.40 -1.96 -17.37
C SER A 240 7.60 -2.93 -16.53
N ALA A 241 7.77 -4.22 -16.77
CA ALA A 241 7.14 -5.23 -15.95
C ALA A 241 7.71 -5.21 -14.53
N ARG A 242 6.84 -5.23 -13.51
CA ARG A 242 7.23 -5.39 -12.12
C ARG A 242 8.10 -6.63 -11.93
N GLN A 243 9.27 -6.48 -11.37
CA GLN A 243 10.25 -7.55 -11.18
C GLN A 243 10.26 -8.11 -9.75
N ILE A 244 9.58 -7.47 -8.82
CA ILE A 244 9.51 -7.88 -7.42
C ILE A 244 8.15 -8.52 -7.10
N PRO A 245 8.05 -9.43 -6.12
CA PRO A 245 6.77 -10.00 -5.70
C PRO A 245 5.82 -8.93 -5.19
N ALA A 246 4.52 -9.25 -5.15
CA ALA A 246 3.53 -8.40 -4.49
C ALA A 246 3.85 -8.25 -3.00
N MET A 247 3.50 -7.09 -2.44
CA MET A 247 3.66 -6.86 -1.01
C MET A 247 2.73 -7.78 -0.21
N GLU A 248 3.16 -8.21 0.97
CA GLU A 248 2.29 -8.91 1.91
C GLU A 248 1.08 -8.07 2.27
N ARG A 249 -0.04 -8.75 2.51
CA ARG A 249 -1.24 -8.15 3.08
C ARG A 249 -1.82 -9.13 4.09
N LYS A 250 -1.44 -8.97 5.36
CA LYS A 250 -1.83 -9.87 6.46
C LYS A 250 -2.60 -9.12 7.52
N GLN A 251 -3.80 -9.60 7.85
CA GLN A 251 -4.59 -8.98 8.92
C GLN A 251 -3.88 -9.09 10.26
N GLN A 252 -3.91 -8.01 11.02
CA GLN A 252 -3.41 -7.92 12.40
C GLN A 252 -4.32 -7.03 13.24
N PHE A 253 -4.25 -7.23 14.56
CA PHE A 253 -5.04 -6.50 15.53
C PHE A 253 -4.16 -5.93 16.63
N PHE A 254 -4.61 -4.85 17.25
CA PHE A 254 -3.91 -4.24 18.37
C PHE A 254 -3.83 -5.18 19.57
N LYS A 255 -2.68 -5.19 20.25
CA LYS A 255 -2.44 -6.05 21.40
C LYS A 255 -2.98 -5.47 22.72
N ALA A 256 -3.07 -4.14 22.82
CA ALA A 256 -3.51 -3.48 24.06
C ALA A 256 -4.18 -2.12 23.79
N ILE A 257 -5.04 -1.73 24.74
CA ILE A 257 -5.46 -0.34 24.95
C ILE A 257 -4.64 0.18 26.13
N ARG A 258 -3.83 1.21 25.86
CA ARG A 258 -2.93 1.80 26.85
C ARG A 258 -3.60 2.93 27.64
N ARG A 259 -4.59 3.60 27.04
CA ARG A 259 -5.39 4.67 27.65
C ARG A 259 -6.72 4.79 26.94
N ALA A 260 -7.80 5.03 27.68
CA ALA A 260 -9.10 5.39 27.12
C ALA A 260 -9.70 6.53 27.96
N GLU A 261 -10.18 7.56 27.29
CA GLU A 261 -10.78 8.75 27.89
C GLU A 261 -12.21 8.89 27.37
N GLY A 262 -13.16 9.05 28.28
CA GLY A 262 -14.58 9.22 27.97
C GLY A 262 -15.35 7.95 27.62
N ILE A 263 -14.68 6.77 27.58
CA ILE A 263 -15.32 5.50 27.26
C ILE A 263 -14.52 4.29 27.78
N ASN A 264 -15.22 3.19 28.05
CA ASN A 264 -14.58 1.88 28.21
C ASN A 264 -14.46 1.20 26.85
N ALA A 265 -13.25 1.13 26.30
CA ALA A 265 -12.98 0.63 24.96
C ALA A 265 -12.62 -0.87 24.88
N THR A 266 -12.73 -1.62 25.99
CA THR A 266 -12.30 -3.04 26.09
C THR A 266 -12.96 -3.93 25.02
N ALA A 267 -14.17 -3.60 24.59
CA ALA A 267 -14.91 -4.31 23.53
C ALA A 267 -14.11 -4.39 22.21
N LEU A 268 -13.31 -3.38 21.87
CA LEU A 268 -12.50 -3.37 20.62
C LEU A 268 -11.46 -4.50 20.62
N LEU A 269 -10.80 -4.78 21.74
CA LEU A 269 -9.84 -5.89 21.83
C LEU A 269 -10.50 -7.27 21.82
N GLN A 270 -11.80 -7.32 22.11
CA GLN A 270 -12.60 -8.54 22.06
C GLN A 270 -13.30 -8.73 20.70
N HIS A 271 -13.01 -7.86 19.72
CA HIS A 271 -13.68 -7.84 18.40
C HIS A 271 -15.21 -7.75 18.52
N LYS A 272 -15.69 -6.98 19.49
CA LYS A 272 -17.10 -6.69 19.70
C LYS A 272 -17.41 -5.23 19.38
N ASP A 273 -18.65 -4.98 19.03
CA ASP A 273 -19.14 -3.64 18.76
C ASP A 273 -18.95 -2.72 19.96
N LEU A 274 -18.45 -1.52 19.71
CA LEU A 274 -18.31 -0.45 20.67
C LEU A 274 -19.17 0.74 20.26
N THR A 275 -20.19 1.02 21.03
CA THR A 275 -21.05 2.18 20.79
C THR A 275 -20.47 3.42 21.46
N ILE A 276 -20.20 4.44 20.65
CA ILE A 276 -19.83 5.79 21.11
C ILE A 276 -21.10 6.63 21.16
N PRO A 277 -21.50 7.15 22.34
CA PRO A 277 -22.72 7.97 22.46
C PRO A 277 -22.72 9.21 21.56
N ALA A 278 -23.89 9.78 21.31
CA ALA A 278 -24.02 11.04 20.61
C ALA A 278 -23.43 12.22 21.42
N ASN A 279 -22.97 13.27 20.72
CA ASN A 279 -22.49 14.54 21.28
C ASN A 279 -21.34 14.41 22.30
N VAL A 280 -20.42 13.45 22.07
CA VAL A 280 -19.23 13.26 22.92
C VAL A 280 -17.95 13.26 22.08
N THR A 281 -16.84 13.54 22.75
CA THR A 281 -15.50 13.25 22.25
C THR A 281 -14.83 12.21 23.13
N VAL A 282 -14.32 11.14 22.53
CA VAL A 282 -13.59 10.08 23.21
C VAL A 282 -12.20 9.93 22.60
N LYS A 283 -11.23 9.48 23.41
CA LYS A 283 -9.86 9.18 22.95
C LYS A 283 -9.45 7.80 23.41
N ILE A 284 -8.90 7.02 22.50
CA ILE A 284 -8.44 5.65 22.75
C ILE A 284 -7.01 5.52 22.20
N LEU A 285 -6.05 5.23 23.06
CA LEU A 285 -4.67 4.94 22.70
C LEU A 285 -4.46 3.44 22.59
N LEU A 286 -4.27 2.96 21.37
CA LEU A 286 -4.02 1.55 21.06
C LEU A 286 -2.52 1.30 20.86
N ASP A 287 -2.06 0.12 21.27
CA ASP A 287 -0.68 -0.35 21.13
C ASP A 287 -0.66 -1.64 20.30
N GLN A 288 0.06 -1.63 19.21
CA GLN A 288 0.30 -2.80 18.37
C GLN A 288 1.27 -3.79 19.03
N GLY A 289 1.98 -3.36 20.09
CA GLY A 289 2.99 -4.12 20.81
C GLY A 289 4.39 -4.01 20.18
N GLU A 290 4.47 -3.80 18.89
CA GLU A 290 5.70 -3.58 18.12
C GLU A 290 5.46 -2.58 17.00
N LEU A 291 6.53 -2.04 16.42
CA LEU A 291 6.44 -1.19 15.24
C LEU A 291 5.94 -2.01 14.05
N THR A 292 5.06 -1.44 13.26
CA THR A 292 4.49 -2.08 12.07
C THR A 292 4.34 -1.11 10.92
N THR A 293 4.34 -1.64 9.69
CA THR A 293 3.94 -0.97 8.46
C THR A 293 2.62 -1.60 8.02
N ALA A 294 1.53 -0.83 7.98
CA ALA A 294 0.22 -1.41 7.74
C ALA A 294 -0.78 -0.41 7.15
N TYR A 295 -1.84 -0.94 6.52
CA TYR A 295 -3.05 -0.19 6.21
C TYR A 295 -4.00 -0.30 7.41
N PRO A 296 -4.22 0.76 8.21
CA PRO A 296 -5.27 0.76 9.22
C PRO A 296 -6.63 0.50 8.57
N SER A 297 -7.44 -0.39 9.14
CA SER A 297 -8.76 -0.73 8.63
C SER A 297 -9.80 -0.58 9.72
N LEU A 298 -10.80 0.23 9.45
CA LEU A 298 -11.87 0.58 10.37
C LEU A 298 -13.22 0.22 9.76
N ARG A 299 -14.03 -0.57 10.50
CA ARG A 299 -15.41 -0.85 10.16
C ARG A 299 -16.35 -0.22 11.19
N TYR A 300 -17.34 0.53 10.69
CA TYR A 300 -18.30 1.24 11.53
C TYR A 300 -19.71 1.27 10.93
N SER A 301 -20.68 1.65 11.76
CA SER A 301 -22.07 1.90 11.37
C SER A 301 -22.62 3.13 12.08
N SER A 302 -23.59 3.79 11.47
CA SER A 302 -24.26 4.98 12.01
C SER A 302 -23.32 6.18 12.23
N GLY A 303 -23.67 7.11 13.10
CA GLY A 303 -22.83 8.25 13.49
C GLY A 303 -22.63 9.28 12.39
N ARG A 304 -23.71 9.67 11.67
CA ARG A 304 -23.63 10.69 10.62
C ARG A 304 -22.89 11.94 11.10
N GLY A 305 -21.90 12.38 10.30
CA GLY A 305 -21.06 13.53 10.61
C GLY A 305 -20.06 13.33 11.75
N ALA A 306 -19.97 12.12 12.35
CA ALA A 306 -18.95 11.82 13.33
C ALA A 306 -17.57 11.86 12.69
N GLN A 307 -16.61 12.52 13.36
CA GLN A 307 -15.22 12.58 12.93
C GLN A 307 -14.40 11.56 13.69
N ILE A 308 -13.67 10.71 12.95
CA ILE A 308 -12.73 9.73 13.47
C ILE A 308 -11.34 10.15 13.01
N LYS A 309 -10.49 10.60 13.94
CA LYS A 309 -9.09 10.94 13.66
C LYS A 309 -8.19 9.82 14.18
N LEU A 310 -7.35 9.28 13.31
CA LEU A 310 -6.34 8.27 13.63
C LEU A 310 -4.97 8.92 13.55
N THR A 311 -4.28 9.06 14.68
CA THR A 311 -2.91 9.59 14.73
C THR A 311 -1.92 8.47 14.99
N TYR A 312 -0.88 8.36 14.17
CA TYR A 312 0.09 7.27 14.12
C TYR A 312 1.44 7.70 14.68
N SER A 313 2.02 6.91 15.58
CA SER A 313 3.34 7.21 16.14
C SER A 313 4.14 5.94 16.41
N GLU A 314 5.46 6.02 16.24
CA GLU A 314 6.39 4.95 16.64
C GLU A 314 6.51 4.85 18.16
N SER A 315 6.44 5.99 18.85
CA SER A 315 6.46 6.12 20.31
C SER A 315 5.98 7.51 20.70
N LEU A 316 5.59 7.68 21.96
CA LEU A 316 5.20 8.98 22.50
C LEU A 316 6.44 9.82 22.85
N PHE A 317 6.25 11.13 22.92
CA PHE A 317 7.28 12.12 23.13
C PHE A 317 7.21 12.73 24.53
N ILE A 318 8.35 12.83 25.21
CA ILE A 318 8.50 13.56 26.46
C ILE A 318 8.33 15.05 26.14
N PRO A 319 7.43 15.79 26.81
CA PRO A 319 7.35 17.24 26.67
C PRO A 319 8.71 17.86 26.96
N GLY A 320 9.23 18.64 26.04
CA GLY A 320 10.58 19.17 26.14
C GLY A 320 10.70 20.61 25.63
N ASP A 321 11.93 21.12 25.66
CA ASP A 321 12.26 22.44 25.16
C ASP A 321 11.97 22.57 23.67
N THR A 322 10.96 23.34 23.32
CA THR A 322 10.53 23.60 21.95
C THR A 322 11.44 24.58 21.19
N SER A 323 12.50 25.11 21.83
CA SER A 323 13.44 26.05 21.22
C SER A 323 14.43 25.42 20.23
N LYS A 324 14.62 24.10 20.27
CA LYS A 324 15.52 23.38 19.37
C LYS A 324 14.84 23.06 18.03
N LYS A 325 15.15 23.85 17.02
CA LYS A 325 14.47 23.85 15.70
C LYS A 325 14.77 22.68 14.75
N TRP A 326 15.76 21.83 15.02
CA TRP A 326 16.26 20.86 14.04
C TRP A 326 15.99 19.40 14.39
N ILE A 327 15.19 19.14 15.38
CA ILE A 327 14.73 17.81 15.74
C ILE A 327 13.28 17.63 15.27
N ASN A 328 12.98 16.45 14.74
CA ASN A 328 11.68 16.02 14.20
C ASN A 328 10.52 16.11 15.19
N THR A 329 10.36 17.07 15.95
CA THR A 329 9.30 17.36 16.91
C THR A 329 9.71 18.48 17.85
N LYS A 330 10.31 19.53 17.30
CA LYS A 330 10.65 20.74 18.04
C LYS A 330 11.52 20.48 19.29
N GLY A 331 12.46 19.53 19.20
CA GLY A 331 13.37 19.22 20.29
C GLY A 331 12.88 18.18 21.31
N MET A 332 11.70 17.61 21.12
CA MET A 332 11.17 16.59 22.03
C MET A 332 11.91 15.25 21.88
N GLN A 333 12.10 14.55 22.98
CA GLN A 333 12.73 13.23 23.03
C GLN A 333 11.68 12.14 23.21
N LYS A 334 11.96 10.95 22.70
CA LYS A 334 11.08 9.78 22.85
C LYS A 334 11.33 9.04 24.16
N GLY A 335 12.58 8.95 24.63
CA GLY A 335 12.99 8.20 25.82
C GLY A 335 12.60 6.72 25.71
N ASN A 336 12.20 6.11 26.83
CA ASN A 336 11.69 4.74 26.80
C ASN A 336 10.44 4.66 25.92
N ARG A 337 10.50 3.88 24.82
CA ARG A 337 9.45 3.80 23.80
C ARG A 337 8.21 3.05 24.26
N ASP A 338 8.31 2.25 25.33
CA ASP A 338 7.17 1.54 25.91
C ASP A 338 6.39 2.38 26.94
N SER A 339 7.01 3.43 27.51
CA SER A 339 6.38 4.32 28.48
C SER A 339 5.48 5.34 27.78
N ILE A 340 4.26 5.50 28.29
CA ILE A 340 3.27 6.48 27.82
C ILE A 340 2.99 7.61 28.82
N ASP A 341 3.34 7.42 30.11
CA ASP A 341 2.97 8.33 31.19
C ASP A 341 3.66 9.69 31.04
N GLY A 342 2.87 10.76 31.13
CA GLY A 342 3.34 12.12 30.97
C GLY A 342 3.83 12.49 29.57
N LYS A 343 3.64 11.61 28.57
CA LYS A 343 4.09 11.81 27.19
C LYS A 343 2.97 12.24 26.25
N LEU A 344 3.36 12.93 25.18
CA LEU A 344 2.49 13.40 24.11
C LEU A 344 2.57 12.46 22.91
N LEU A 345 1.43 12.17 22.30
CA LEU A 345 1.38 11.50 21.01
C LEU A 345 1.42 12.55 19.90
N ILE A 346 2.45 12.49 19.06
CA ILE A 346 2.64 13.35 17.89
C ILE A 346 2.98 12.44 16.72
N GLY A 347 2.30 12.64 15.59
CA GLY A 347 2.53 11.81 14.42
C GLY A 347 1.70 12.23 13.22
N ASN A 348 1.88 11.51 12.12
CA ASN A 348 1.00 11.58 10.97
C ASN A 348 -0.42 11.17 11.39
N TYR A 349 -1.45 11.66 10.71
CA TYR A 349 -2.82 11.32 11.03
C TYR A 349 -3.74 11.32 9.80
N ASP A 350 -4.83 10.57 9.88
CA ASP A 350 -5.90 10.58 8.90
C ASP A 350 -7.23 10.89 9.59
N ILE A 351 -8.18 11.44 8.84
CA ILE A 351 -9.51 11.83 9.33
C ILE A 351 -10.57 11.18 8.45
N PHE A 352 -11.51 10.48 9.08
CA PHE A 352 -12.68 9.89 8.42
C PHE A 352 -13.95 10.52 8.98
N ILE A 353 -14.87 10.91 8.09
CA ILE A 353 -16.19 11.43 8.45
C ILE A 353 -17.22 10.37 8.08
N ALA A 354 -18.01 9.95 9.07
CA ALA A 354 -19.04 8.94 8.88
C ALA A 354 -20.28 9.51 8.17
N ASP A 355 -20.84 8.71 7.26
CA ASP A 355 -22.05 9.06 6.49
C ASP A 355 -23.37 8.64 7.14
N GLY A 356 -23.30 7.95 8.31
CA GLY A 356 -24.48 7.45 9.02
C GLY A 356 -25.02 6.11 8.51
N ALA A 357 -24.45 5.53 7.48
CA ALA A 357 -24.89 4.23 6.97
C ALA A 357 -24.27 3.04 7.74
N SER A 358 -24.71 1.83 7.44
CA SER A 358 -24.26 0.61 8.10
C SER A 358 -23.11 -0.06 7.37
N ASN A 359 -22.24 -0.73 8.12
CA ASN A 359 -21.15 -1.59 7.64
C ASN A 359 -20.21 -0.86 6.66
N ARG A 360 -19.83 0.38 6.99
CA ARG A 360 -18.79 1.10 6.25
C ARG A 360 -17.42 0.57 6.65
N GLU A 361 -16.59 0.32 5.64
CA GLU A 361 -15.19 -0.05 5.83
C GLU A 361 -14.31 0.99 5.13
N VAL A 362 -13.33 1.52 5.84
CA VAL A 362 -12.41 2.54 5.35
C VAL A 362 -10.98 2.19 5.68
N GLU A 363 -10.10 2.50 4.73
CA GLU A 363 -8.65 2.38 4.83
C GLU A 363 -8.00 3.61 4.20
N PRO A 364 -6.85 4.09 4.70
CA PRO A 364 -6.06 5.10 4.00
C PRO A 364 -5.66 4.63 2.60
N LEU A 365 -5.40 5.59 1.72
CA LEU A 365 -4.88 5.32 0.37
C LEU A 365 -3.50 4.67 0.42
N TRP A 366 -2.67 5.06 1.39
CA TRP A 366 -1.32 4.54 1.58
C TRP A 366 -1.13 3.98 3.00
N TRP A 367 -0.28 2.97 3.15
CA TRP A 367 0.05 2.39 4.44
C TRP A 367 0.72 3.41 5.39
N ARG A 368 0.59 3.16 6.68
CA ARG A 368 1.15 3.95 7.77
C ARG A 368 2.14 3.11 8.58
N THR A 369 3.08 3.79 9.21
CA THR A 369 4.00 3.16 10.16
C THR A 369 3.63 3.60 11.57
N PHE A 370 3.46 2.66 12.46
CA PHE A 370 3.07 2.94 13.83
C PHE A 370 3.38 1.76 14.77
N ARG A 371 3.61 2.07 16.03
CA ARG A 371 3.36 1.18 17.14
C ARG A 371 2.09 1.61 17.88
N TYR A 372 1.92 2.92 18.05
CA TYR A 372 0.76 3.49 18.75
C TYR A 372 -0.16 4.18 17.74
N VAL A 373 -1.47 3.96 17.94
CA VAL A 373 -2.51 4.71 17.22
C VAL A 373 -3.42 5.34 18.26
N GLN A 374 -3.54 6.67 18.23
CA GLN A 374 -4.59 7.36 18.96
C GLN A 374 -5.80 7.56 18.06
N MET A 375 -6.90 6.94 18.43
CA MET A 375 -8.20 7.17 17.83
C MET A 375 -8.93 8.24 18.65
N GLU A 376 -9.21 9.37 18.02
CA GLU A 376 -10.05 10.42 18.61
C GLU A 376 -11.36 10.48 17.81
N ILE A 377 -12.49 10.30 18.50
CA ILE A 377 -13.82 10.27 17.89
C ILE A 377 -14.66 11.37 18.48
N THR A 378 -15.18 12.25 17.62
CA THR A 378 -16.16 13.26 17.98
C THR A 378 -17.46 12.95 17.26
N THR A 379 -18.48 12.52 18.02
CA THR A 379 -19.81 12.25 17.51
C THR A 379 -20.65 13.52 17.43
N LYS A 380 -21.68 13.50 16.57
CA LYS A 380 -22.73 14.50 16.45
C LYS A 380 -24.02 13.97 17.10
N GLU A 381 -25.15 14.28 16.53
CA GLU A 381 -26.47 13.92 17.06
C GLU A 381 -26.76 12.42 17.09
N GLU A 382 -26.01 11.62 16.32
CA GLU A 382 -26.16 10.16 16.25
C GLU A 382 -25.00 9.46 16.96
N PRO A 383 -25.27 8.34 17.68
CA PRO A 383 -24.22 7.49 18.19
C PRO A 383 -23.49 6.77 17.03
N LEU A 384 -22.19 6.57 17.17
CA LEU A 384 -21.38 5.79 16.23
C LEU A 384 -21.13 4.39 16.79
N VAL A 385 -21.27 3.36 15.98
CA VAL A 385 -20.93 1.98 16.35
C VAL A 385 -19.63 1.59 15.65
N LEU A 386 -18.55 1.45 16.40
CA LEU A 386 -17.30 0.84 15.91
C LEU A 386 -17.46 -0.68 15.96
N GLN A 387 -17.38 -1.34 14.81
CA GLN A 387 -17.55 -2.79 14.68
C GLN A 387 -16.20 -3.51 14.71
N GLN A 388 -15.18 -2.91 14.11
CA GLN A 388 -13.83 -3.47 14.07
C GLN A 388 -12.81 -2.36 13.84
N PHE A 389 -11.67 -2.45 14.52
CA PHE A 389 -10.48 -1.69 14.18
C PHE A 389 -9.26 -2.59 14.25
N GLY A 390 -8.54 -2.66 13.16
CA GLY A 390 -7.32 -3.44 13.00
C GLY A 390 -6.47 -2.83 11.90
N SER A 391 -5.62 -3.64 11.29
CA SER A 391 -4.83 -3.21 10.14
C SER A 391 -4.41 -4.39 9.28
N PHE A 392 -3.95 -4.11 8.06
CA PHE A 392 -3.31 -5.10 7.21
C PHE A 392 -1.82 -4.78 7.11
N PHE A 393 -1.01 -5.61 7.76
CA PHE A 393 0.45 -5.55 7.64
C PHE A 393 0.86 -5.63 6.18
N THR A 394 1.83 -4.81 5.79
CA THR A 394 2.39 -4.79 4.44
C THR A 394 3.90 -4.59 4.48
N ALA A 395 4.62 -5.43 3.76
CA ALA A 395 6.06 -5.39 3.58
C ALA A 395 6.44 -6.25 2.36
N TYR A 396 7.67 -6.15 1.91
CA TYR A 396 8.23 -7.14 0.98
C TYR A 396 8.22 -8.54 1.64
N PRO A 397 7.82 -9.62 0.92
CA PRO A 397 7.55 -10.94 1.52
C PRO A 397 8.81 -11.73 1.87
N LEU A 398 9.74 -11.12 2.62
CA LEU A 398 10.95 -11.78 3.10
C LEU A 398 10.61 -12.98 4.00
N GLN A 399 11.25 -14.10 3.72
CA GLN A 399 11.17 -15.30 4.54
C GLN A 399 12.49 -15.50 5.31
N GLN A 400 12.44 -15.49 6.63
CA GLN A 400 13.60 -15.79 7.46
C GLN A 400 13.99 -17.25 7.27
N LYS A 401 15.17 -17.50 6.71
CA LYS A 401 15.73 -18.84 6.49
C LYS A 401 16.94 -19.11 7.38
N ALA A 402 17.67 -18.05 7.75
CA ALA A 402 18.79 -18.18 8.67
C ALA A 402 18.29 -18.41 10.10
N THR A 403 19.06 -19.19 10.84
CA THR A 403 18.88 -19.41 12.28
C THR A 403 20.09 -18.85 13.02
N PHE A 404 19.85 -18.28 14.19
CA PHE A 404 20.87 -17.74 15.05
C PHE A 404 20.76 -18.36 16.45
N ALA A 405 21.85 -18.84 17.00
CA ALA A 405 21.92 -19.35 18.36
C ALA A 405 23.16 -18.80 19.06
N SER A 406 23.02 -18.47 20.35
CA SER A 406 24.12 -17.98 21.17
C SER A 406 23.94 -18.43 22.61
N SER A 407 25.05 -18.63 23.33
CA SER A 407 25.04 -18.82 24.79
C SER A 407 24.64 -17.56 25.56
N ARG A 408 24.57 -16.40 24.91
CA ARG A 408 24.15 -15.12 25.48
C ARG A 408 22.75 -14.78 24.95
N PRO A 409 21.67 -14.93 25.77
CA PRO A 409 20.28 -14.75 25.31
C PRO A 409 20.03 -13.37 24.64
N VAL A 410 20.62 -12.30 25.18
CA VAL A 410 20.47 -10.95 24.65
C VAL A 410 20.85 -10.82 23.17
N LEU A 411 21.73 -11.67 22.64
CA LEU A 411 22.10 -11.66 21.23
C LEU A 411 20.97 -12.23 20.35
N GLY A 412 20.17 -13.16 20.89
CA GLY A 412 18.94 -13.62 20.25
C GLY A 412 17.94 -12.49 20.12
N ASP A 413 17.67 -11.74 21.19
CA ASP A 413 16.75 -10.61 21.18
C ASP A 413 17.20 -9.51 20.20
N ILE A 414 18.52 -9.25 20.12
CA ILE A 414 19.09 -8.31 19.15
C ILE A 414 18.85 -8.80 17.72
N TYR A 415 19.09 -10.10 17.46
CA TYR A 415 18.87 -10.69 16.13
C TYR A 415 17.40 -10.56 15.68
N GLU A 416 16.45 -10.94 16.53
CA GLU A 416 15.02 -10.84 16.23
C GLU A 416 14.59 -9.37 16.00
N THR A 417 15.08 -8.44 16.82
CA THR A 417 14.82 -7.00 16.65
C THR A 417 15.38 -6.48 15.33
N ALA A 418 16.61 -6.88 14.97
CA ALA A 418 17.24 -6.50 13.73
C ALA A 418 16.50 -7.06 12.50
N TRP A 419 16.08 -8.34 12.57
CA TRP A 419 15.29 -8.96 11.51
C TRP A 419 13.93 -8.30 11.33
N HIS A 420 13.23 -8.02 12.43
CA HIS A 420 11.97 -7.29 12.38
C HIS A 420 12.15 -5.90 11.73
N THR A 421 13.19 -5.16 12.12
CA THR A 421 13.53 -3.87 11.54
C THR A 421 13.80 -3.99 10.03
N GLN A 422 14.58 -5.00 9.61
CA GLN A 422 14.85 -5.26 8.20
C GLN A 422 13.56 -5.49 7.40
N ARG A 423 12.60 -6.23 7.96
CA ARG A 423 11.29 -6.44 7.33
C ARG A 423 10.51 -5.15 7.15
N LEU A 424 10.53 -4.25 8.14
CA LEU A 424 9.84 -2.96 8.06
C LEU A 424 10.53 -1.98 7.10
N CYS A 425 11.82 -2.17 6.84
CA CYS A 425 12.61 -1.37 5.89
C CYS A 425 12.70 -1.99 4.49
N ALA A 426 11.93 -3.03 4.21
CA ALA A 426 11.84 -3.69 2.90
C ALA A 426 10.40 -3.64 2.38
N GLY A 427 10.20 -2.89 1.32
CA GLY A 427 8.92 -2.74 0.62
C GLY A 427 9.09 -2.92 -0.89
N GLU A 428 8.54 -2.03 -1.68
CA GLU A 428 8.77 -2.00 -3.14
C GLU A 428 10.21 -1.58 -3.49
N THR A 429 10.91 -0.99 -2.53
CA THR A 429 12.33 -0.70 -2.47
C THR A 429 12.81 -0.96 -1.05
N PHE A 430 14.11 -0.93 -0.78
CA PHE A 430 14.58 -0.75 0.58
C PHE A 430 14.25 0.67 1.07
N PHE A 431 14.16 0.86 2.39
CA PHE A 431 13.90 2.16 3.04
C PHE A 431 14.96 2.45 4.09
N ASP A 432 15.44 3.69 4.15
CA ASP A 432 16.29 4.17 5.24
C ASP A 432 15.58 4.04 6.59
N CYS A 433 14.29 4.41 6.61
CA CYS A 433 13.40 4.22 7.73
C CYS A 433 11.94 4.11 7.25
N PRO A 434 11.07 3.36 7.95
CA PRO A 434 9.71 3.17 7.50
C PRO A 434 8.76 4.33 7.86
N TYR A 435 9.12 5.21 8.82
CA TYR A 435 8.21 6.22 9.35
C TYR A 435 8.38 7.60 8.70
N TYR A 436 9.61 8.14 8.66
CA TYR A 436 9.84 9.54 8.26
C TYR A 436 10.04 9.72 6.76
N GLU A 437 10.90 8.93 6.13
CA GLU A 437 11.35 9.18 4.76
C GLU A 437 10.89 8.12 3.77
N GLN A 438 11.03 6.84 4.08
CA GLN A 438 10.71 5.71 3.19
C GLN A 438 11.50 5.78 1.87
N MET A 439 12.74 6.29 1.92
CA MET A 439 13.59 6.52 0.76
C MET A 439 14.64 5.43 0.61
N GLN A 440 14.95 5.06 -0.64
CA GLN A 440 15.99 4.10 -0.95
C GLN A 440 17.33 4.84 -1.09
N TYR A 441 18.08 4.99 0.02
CA TYR A 441 19.43 5.55 0.00
C TYR A 441 20.46 4.48 -0.32
N VAL A 442 21.50 4.83 -1.12
CA VAL A 442 22.52 3.87 -1.58
C VAL A 442 23.28 3.22 -0.42
N GLY A 443 23.73 4.05 0.56
CA GLY A 443 24.52 3.57 1.69
C GLY A 443 23.75 2.58 2.56
N ASP A 444 22.52 2.93 2.88
CA ASP A 444 21.59 2.12 3.68
C ASP A 444 21.24 0.83 2.95
N THR A 445 20.92 0.94 1.67
CA THR A 445 20.53 -0.19 0.82
C THR A 445 21.62 -1.25 0.73
N ARG A 446 22.90 -0.86 0.62
CA ARG A 446 24.00 -1.82 0.58
C ARG A 446 24.02 -2.71 1.82
N ILE A 447 23.83 -2.12 3.00
CA ILE A 447 23.82 -2.86 4.27
C ILE A 447 22.58 -3.73 4.36
N GLN A 448 21.42 -3.19 4.05
CA GLN A 448 20.14 -3.90 4.09
C GLN A 448 20.11 -5.08 3.10
N ALA A 449 20.68 -4.92 1.92
CA ALA A 449 20.79 -5.99 0.94
C ALA A 449 21.61 -7.18 1.47
N LEU A 450 22.76 -6.93 2.12
CA LEU A 450 23.56 -7.96 2.76
C LEU A 450 22.80 -8.63 3.93
N VAL A 451 22.13 -7.85 4.79
CA VAL A 451 21.31 -8.39 5.89
C VAL A 451 20.18 -9.26 5.33
N THR A 452 19.50 -8.80 4.27
CA THR A 452 18.45 -9.57 3.59
C THR A 452 19.01 -10.87 3.02
N PHE A 453 20.13 -10.83 2.33
CA PHE A 453 20.77 -12.01 1.76
C PHE A 453 21.13 -13.03 2.84
N TYR A 454 21.82 -12.62 3.90
CA TYR A 454 22.22 -13.53 4.98
C TYR A 454 21.03 -14.04 5.79
N GLY A 455 19.95 -13.26 5.93
CA GLY A 455 18.75 -13.65 6.67
C GLY A 455 17.78 -14.53 5.88
N SER A 456 17.62 -14.26 4.58
CA SER A 456 16.59 -14.90 3.73
C SER A 456 17.13 -15.62 2.49
N GLY A 457 18.32 -15.27 2.01
CA GLY A 457 18.82 -15.67 0.70
C GLY A 457 18.12 -14.98 -0.47
N ASP A 458 17.34 -13.92 -0.20
CA ASP A 458 16.65 -13.15 -1.25
C ASP A 458 17.61 -12.15 -1.88
N THR A 459 17.64 -12.14 -3.22
CA THR A 459 18.49 -11.26 -4.04
C THR A 459 17.68 -10.37 -4.99
N VAL A 460 16.37 -10.57 -5.07
CA VAL A 460 15.51 -9.90 -6.07
C VAL A 460 15.42 -8.40 -5.78
N LEU A 461 15.17 -8.03 -4.52
CA LEU A 461 15.11 -6.63 -4.13
C LEU A 461 16.50 -5.96 -4.23
N TRP A 462 17.57 -6.70 -3.94
CA TRP A 462 18.94 -6.22 -4.11
C TRP A 462 19.26 -5.93 -5.59
N ARG A 463 18.89 -6.86 -6.48
CA ARG A 463 19.05 -6.69 -7.92
C ARG A 463 18.31 -5.44 -8.43
N LYS A 464 17.05 -5.28 -8.00
CA LYS A 464 16.27 -4.09 -8.34
C LYS A 464 16.97 -2.81 -7.90
N ALA A 465 17.46 -2.75 -6.66
CA ALA A 465 18.14 -1.57 -6.15
C ALA A 465 19.40 -1.20 -6.96
N ILE A 466 20.19 -2.19 -7.39
CA ILE A 466 21.36 -1.95 -8.26
C ILE A 466 20.93 -1.29 -9.57
N ILE A 467 19.86 -1.79 -10.18
CA ILE A 467 19.31 -1.23 -11.44
C ILE A 467 18.74 0.17 -11.21
N ASP A 468 17.94 0.36 -10.14
CA ASP A 468 17.39 1.67 -9.78
C ASP A 468 18.52 2.72 -9.70
N PHE A 469 19.61 2.45 -8.98
CA PHE A 469 20.72 3.39 -8.88
C PHE A 469 21.48 3.57 -10.19
N TYR A 470 21.62 2.54 -11.01
CA TYR A 470 22.17 2.68 -12.36
C TYR A 470 21.35 3.68 -13.19
N GLU A 471 20.02 3.59 -13.15
CA GLU A 471 19.10 4.50 -13.85
C GLU A 471 19.22 5.95 -13.34
N SER A 472 19.58 6.15 -12.08
CA SER A 472 19.76 7.47 -11.47
C SER A 472 21.04 8.20 -11.90
N ARG A 473 21.91 7.55 -12.68
CA ARG A 473 23.23 8.07 -13.05
C ARG A 473 23.14 9.38 -13.82
N GLN A 474 23.85 10.37 -13.33
CA GLN A 474 23.93 11.68 -13.95
C GLN A 474 24.94 11.71 -15.10
N PRO A 475 24.85 12.68 -16.02
CA PRO A 475 25.80 12.79 -17.14
C PRO A 475 27.27 12.87 -16.74
N PHE A 476 27.57 13.36 -15.53
CA PHE A 476 28.92 13.41 -14.97
C PHE A 476 29.35 12.13 -14.25
N GLY A 477 28.57 11.05 -14.33
CA GLY A 477 28.93 9.69 -13.91
C GLY A 477 28.52 9.29 -12.50
N LEU A 478 28.12 10.21 -11.61
CA LEU A 478 27.68 9.90 -10.26
C LEU A 478 26.21 9.46 -10.24
N VAL A 479 25.83 8.55 -9.32
CA VAL A 479 24.47 8.17 -9.05
C VAL A 479 23.83 9.11 -8.03
N MET A 480 22.50 9.21 -8.03
CA MET A 480 21.76 9.91 -6.99
C MET A 480 21.94 9.19 -5.65
N CYS A 481 21.92 9.95 -4.54
CA CYS A 481 22.07 9.36 -3.20
C CYS A 481 20.84 8.54 -2.79
N ALA A 482 19.66 8.88 -3.29
CA ALA A 482 18.39 8.18 -3.09
C ALA A 482 17.60 8.12 -4.41
N PHE A 483 17.05 6.94 -4.74
CA PHE A 483 16.28 6.71 -5.96
C PHE A 483 15.46 5.40 -5.87
N PRO A 484 14.26 5.27 -6.51
CA PRO A 484 13.55 6.32 -7.25
C PRO A 484 13.01 7.42 -6.33
N GLY A 485 12.71 8.57 -6.90
CA GLY A 485 12.10 9.68 -6.15
C GLY A 485 12.31 11.04 -6.79
N LYS A 486 11.71 12.05 -6.15
CA LYS A 486 11.71 13.43 -6.62
C LYS A 486 13.05 14.12 -6.36
N GLY A 487 13.52 14.82 -7.36
CA GLY A 487 14.68 15.71 -7.26
C GLY A 487 16.02 14.99 -7.28
N VAL A 488 17.05 15.74 -7.68
CA VAL A 488 18.42 15.25 -7.80
C VAL A 488 19.19 15.63 -6.55
N GLN A 489 19.67 14.65 -5.80
CA GLN A 489 20.56 14.83 -4.68
C GLN A 489 21.77 13.91 -4.83
N ILE A 490 22.98 14.48 -4.76
CA ILE A 490 24.24 13.75 -4.93
C ILE A 490 25.04 13.78 -3.62
N ILE A 491 25.38 12.58 -3.15
CA ILE A 491 26.38 12.37 -2.10
C ILE A 491 27.51 11.57 -2.76
N PRO A 492 28.67 12.18 -3.08
CA PRO A 492 29.69 11.53 -3.92
C PRO A 492 30.16 10.18 -3.39
N SER A 493 30.29 10.01 -2.08
CA SER A 493 30.65 8.72 -1.44
C SER A 493 29.62 7.61 -1.68
N PHE A 494 28.34 7.96 -1.92
CA PHE A 494 27.31 6.96 -2.19
C PHE A 494 27.48 6.30 -3.56
N SER A 495 28.06 6.99 -4.54
CA SER A 495 28.46 6.34 -5.81
C SER A 495 29.51 5.27 -5.60
N LEU A 496 30.44 5.45 -4.65
CA LEU A 496 31.39 4.39 -4.26
C LEU A 496 30.69 3.23 -3.54
N PHE A 497 29.71 3.50 -2.71
CA PHE A 497 28.90 2.46 -2.08
C PHE A 497 28.07 1.67 -3.10
N TRP A 498 27.58 2.29 -4.17
CA TRP A 498 26.91 1.61 -5.26
C TRP A 498 27.85 0.62 -5.98
N ILE A 499 29.08 1.04 -6.29
CA ILE A 499 30.11 0.15 -6.88
C ILE A 499 30.41 -1.01 -5.92
N ALA A 500 30.54 -0.73 -4.62
CA ALA A 500 30.77 -1.76 -3.62
C ALA A 500 29.58 -2.72 -3.51
N MET A 501 28.34 -2.21 -3.60
CA MET A 501 27.11 -3.03 -3.59
C MET A 501 27.04 -3.95 -4.82
N LEU A 502 27.46 -3.48 -5.99
CA LEU A 502 27.55 -4.29 -7.20
C LEU A 502 28.60 -5.40 -7.03
N ASN A 503 29.77 -5.08 -6.44
CA ASN A 503 30.78 -6.10 -6.13
C ASN A 503 30.28 -7.12 -5.11
N ASP A 504 29.61 -6.69 -4.04
CA ASP A 504 29.01 -7.59 -3.06
C ASP A 504 27.99 -8.54 -3.72
N TYR A 505 27.13 -7.99 -4.62
CA TYR A 505 26.19 -8.80 -5.39
C TYR A 505 26.90 -9.85 -6.26
N ARG A 506 27.94 -9.46 -6.99
CA ARG A 506 28.76 -10.38 -7.80
C ARG A 506 29.39 -11.51 -6.98
N MET A 507 29.82 -11.21 -5.74
CA MET A 507 30.46 -12.21 -4.86
C MET A 507 29.46 -13.24 -4.33
N HIS A 508 28.17 -12.92 -4.29
CA HIS A 508 27.13 -13.75 -3.68
C HIS A 508 26.11 -14.30 -4.67
N CYS A 509 26.00 -13.74 -5.87
CA CYS A 509 24.98 -14.08 -6.86
C CYS A 509 25.61 -14.46 -8.20
N SER A 510 25.09 -15.52 -8.82
CA SER A 510 25.45 -15.92 -10.18
C SER A 510 24.47 -15.29 -11.17
N ASP A 511 24.63 -14.00 -11.47
CA ASP A 511 23.77 -13.21 -12.38
C ASP A 511 24.67 -12.46 -13.38
N ASP A 512 25.24 -13.21 -14.33
CA ASP A 512 26.14 -12.66 -15.35
C ASP A 512 25.43 -11.65 -16.28
N ALA A 513 24.10 -11.68 -16.32
CA ALA A 513 23.33 -10.74 -17.15
C ALA A 513 23.26 -9.32 -16.56
N LEU A 514 23.46 -9.17 -15.24
CA LEU A 514 23.50 -7.89 -14.57
C LEU A 514 24.90 -7.26 -14.57
N ILE A 515 25.94 -8.08 -14.57
CA ILE A 515 27.34 -7.67 -14.45
C ILE A 515 28.03 -7.58 -15.82
#